data_4740d6a11acc3576a3b675594ac9fa0c
#
_entry.id   4740d6a11acc3576a3b675594ac9fa0c
#
_cell.length_a   1.000
_cell.length_b   1.000
_cell.length_c   1.000
_cell.angle_alpha   90.00
_cell.angle_beta   90.00
_cell.angle_gamma   90.00
#
_symmetry.space_group_name_H-M   'P 1'
#
loop_
_entity.id
_entity.type
_entity.pdbx_description
1 polymer ?
#
loop_
_entity_poly.entity_id
_entity_poly.type
_entity_poly.pdbx_seq_one_letter_code
_entity_poly.pdbx_strand_id
1 'polypeptide(L)'
;MRTTMPWAIFLDLYRVLADPGVMEQNYRRRYAEIFNRDFDVPIAKGKQIHDETYAWYTAEGARLDSLQGDMRDGDEWIRAVYRMEADHLRMAFELAGLPPPPNLNSYWMKLEAEICSGIDALYSDVKPALAELKADGHRIFLSTNATQSNGEFALVGGGIKEMFDGLVFMENAKGKKDRHHYWRRAFTVTKVKPAEAAVVDDIPAYLAPVSGMGARCFQMIRPEHSNLKKGQWPIIVSLAELPAALRKP
;
A
#
# COMPACT_ATOMS: atom_id res chain seq x y z
N MET A 1 14.79 27.26 21.29
CA MET A 1 14.39 26.12 20.44
C MET A 1 13.37 26.63 19.44
N ARG A 2 13.65 26.61 18.13
CA ARG A 2 12.60 26.85 17.12
C ARG A 2 11.70 25.62 17.12
N THR A 3 10.50 25.74 17.65
CA THR A 3 9.44 24.75 17.47
C THR A 3 9.12 24.71 15.97
N THR A 4 9.66 23.74 15.28
CA THR A 4 9.22 23.44 13.89
C THR A 4 7.74 23.07 13.98
N MET A 5 6.90 23.68 13.13
CA MET A 5 5.49 23.29 13.06
C MET A 5 5.38 21.79 12.76
N PRO A 6 4.47 21.08 13.44
CA PRO A 6 4.30 19.65 13.22
C PRO A 6 3.83 19.37 11.78
N TRP A 7 4.50 18.45 11.10
CA TRP A 7 4.14 17.98 9.77
C TRP A 7 3.00 16.95 9.83
N ALA A 8 2.22 16.91 8.77
CA ALA A 8 1.36 15.78 8.43
C ALA A 8 2.14 14.89 7.45
N ILE A 9 2.60 13.73 7.89
CA ILE A 9 3.51 12.87 7.14
C ILE A 9 2.71 11.76 6.47
N PHE A 10 2.75 11.70 5.15
CA PHE A 10 2.14 10.65 4.34
C PHE A 10 3.22 9.65 3.92
N LEU A 11 3.07 8.41 4.33
CA LEU A 11 4.01 7.33 4.06
C LEU A 11 3.38 6.31 3.11
N ASP A 12 4.10 5.91 2.08
CA ASP A 12 3.71 4.75 1.28
C ASP A 12 3.93 3.44 2.07
N LEU A 13 3.26 2.38 1.64
CA LEU A 13 3.34 1.08 2.29
C LEU A 13 4.57 0.30 1.83
N TYR A 14 4.55 -0.15 0.58
CA TYR A 14 5.58 -1.05 0.06
C TYR A 14 6.86 -0.30 -0.29
N ARG A 15 8.02 -0.87 0.03
CA ARG A 15 9.36 -0.28 -0.08
C ARG A 15 9.60 0.97 0.77
N VAL A 16 8.57 1.49 1.46
CA VAL A 16 8.74 2.55 2.46
C VAL A 16 8.62 1.97 3.87
N LEU A 17 7.49 1.34 4.18
CA LEU A 17 7.22 0.72 5.48
C LEU A 17 7.47 -0.79 5.47
N ALA A 18 7.05 -1.48 4.42
CA ALA A 18 7.07 -2.93 4.31
C ALA A 18 7.91 -3.40 3.12
N ASP A 19 8.63 -4.50 3.33
CA ASP A 19 9.38 -5.21 2.29
C ASP A 19 8.40 -6.04 1.44
N PRO A 20 8.25 -5.73 0.13
CA PRO A 20 7.35 -6.47 -0.74
C PRO A 20 7.76 -7.93 -0.92
N GLY A 21 9.05 -8.25 -0.88
CA GLY A 21 9.53 -9.63 -1.01
C GLY A 21 9.16 -10.49 0.19
N VAL A 22 9.31 -9.94 1.40
CA VAL A 22 8.87 -10.60 2.65
C VAL A 22 7.34 -10.75 2.65
N MET A 23 6.61 -9.72 2.22
CA MET A 23 5.15 -9.76 2.12
C MET A 23 4.72 -10.86 1.16
N GLU A 24 5.21 -10.88 -0.07
CA GLU A 24 4.83 -11.83 -1.12
C GLU A 24 5.09 -13.29 -0.69
N GLN A 25 6.28 -13.57 -0.16
CA GLN A 25 6.64 -14.92 0.29
C GLN A 25 5.71 -15.43 1.39
N ASN A 26 5.39 -14.59 2.37
CA ASN A 26 4.50 -14.95 3.46
C ASN A 26 3.03 -14.97 3.04
N TYR A 27 2.62 -14.09 2.13
CA TYR A 27 1.28 -14.07 1.55
C TYR A 27 0.98 -15.41 0.86
N ARG A 28 1.86 -15.87 -0.02
CA ARG A 28 1.78 -17.17 -0.70
C ARG A 28 1.63 -18.34 0.27
N ARG A 29 2.42 -18.32 1.36
CA ARG A 29 2.36 -19.37 2.39
C ARG A 29 1.02 -19.36 3.11
N ARG A 30 0.60 -18.19 3.63
CA ARG A 30 -0.65 -18.06 4.38
C ARG A 30 -1.88 -18.33 3.52
N TYR A 31 -1.87 -17.89 2.27
CA TYR A 31 -2.90 -18.22 1.30
C TYR A 31 -3.11 -19.76 1.22
N ALA A 32 -2.04 -20.51 1.05
CA ALA A 32 -2.11 -21.96 0.97
C ALA A 32 -2.56 -22.61 2.30
N GLU A 33 -2.12 -22.06 3.44
CA GLU A 33 -2.54 -22.52 4.78
C GLU A 33 -4.06 -22.31 4.99
N ILE A 34 -4.62 -21.18 4.56
CA ILE A 34 -6.05 -20.89 4.67
C ILE A 34 -6.86 -21.81 3.73
N PHE A 35 -6.42 -22.00 2.48
CA PHE A 35 -7.09 -22.91 1.56
C PHE A 35 -7.05 -24.37 2.06
N ASN A 36 -5.98 -24.77 2.72
CA ASN A 36 -5.92 -26.08 3.37
C ASN A 36 -6.87 -26.20 4.56
N ARG A 37 -6.87 -25.17 5.44
CA ARG A 37 -7.73 -25.15 6.64
C ARG A 37 -9.22 -25.18 6.30
N ASP A 38 -9.64 -24.37 5.31
CA ASP A 38 -11.06 -24.10 5.04
C ASP A 38 -11.65 -25.05 3.99
N PHE A 39 -10.81 -25.63 3.12
CA PHE A 39 -11.29 -26.41 1.96
C PHE A 39 -10.53 -27.73 1.76
N ASP A 40 -9.66 -28.14 2.69
CA ASP A 40 -8.83 -29.36 2.58
C ASP A 40 -7.94 -29.39 1.32
N VAL A 41 -7.65 -28.25 0.71
CA VAL A 41 -6.72 -28.14 -0.42
C VAL A 41 -5.29 -28.40 0.07
N PRO A 42 -4.56 -29.39 -0.48
CA PRO A 42 -3.18 -29.65 -0.06
C PRO A 42 -2.30 -28.39 -0.18
N ILE A 43 -1.44 -28.12 0.81
CA ILE A 43 -0.58 -26.90 0.87
C ILE A 43 0.21 -26.70 -0.44
N ALA A 44 0.78 -27.77 -1.01
CA ALA A 44 1.52 -27.69 -2.27
C ALA A 44 0.62 -27.22 -3.43
N LYS A 45 -0.62 -27.72 -3.49
CA LYS A 45 -1.62 -27.31 -4.48
C LYS A 45 -2.08 -25.87 -4.25
N GLY A 46 -2.31 -25.46 -2.99
CA GLY A 46 -2.64 -24.07 -2.63
C GLY A 46 -1.56 -23.09 -3.08
N LYS A 47 -0.28 -23.41 -2.90
CA LYS A 47 0.84 -22.59 -3.39
C LYS A 47 0.87 -22.50 -4.91
N GLN A 48 0.64 -23.61 -5.60
CA GLN A 48 0.56 -23.64 -7.06
C GLN A 48 -0.59 -22.77 -7.58
N ILE A 49 -1.78 -22.89 -6.98
CA ILE A 49 -2.95 -22.05 -7.31
C ILE A 49 -2.60 -20.58 -7.16
N HIS A 50 -2.01 -20.20 -6.02
CA HIS A 50 -1.57 -18.82 -5.80
C HIS A 50 -0.64 -18.33 -6.90
N ASP A 51 0.39 -19.11 -7.25
CA ASP A 51 1.38 -18.70 -8.25
C ASP A 51 0.74 -18.48 -9.64
N GLU A 52 -0.14 -19.40 -10.05
CA GLU A 52 -0.84 -19.31 -11.34
C GLU A 52 -1.80 -18.11 -11.39
N THR A 53 -2.59 -17.92 -10.34
CA THR A 53 -3.57 -16.83 -10.29
C THR A 53 -2.91 -15.47 -10.07
N TYR A 54 -1.81 -15.40 -9.32
CA TYR A 54 -1.05 -14.17 -9.10
C TYR A 54 -0.34 -13.69 -10.36
N ALA A 55 0.16 -14.61 -11.20
CA ALA A 55 0.73 -14.24 -12.50
C ALA A 55 -0.33 -13.58 -13.40
N TRP A 56 -1.55 -14.14 -13.45
CA TRP A 56 -2.68 -13.53 -14.16
C TRP A 56 -3.06 -12.16 -13.56
N TYR A 57 -3.19 -12.08 -12.23
CA TYR A 57 -3.53 -10.85 -11.50
C TYR A 57 -2.56 -9.72 -11.82
N THR A 58 -1.27 -10.00 -11.83
CA THR A 58 -0.22 -9.02 -12.14
C THR A 58 -0.33 -8.51 -13.58
N ALA A 59 -0.56 -9.41 -14.53
CA ALA A 59 -0.72 -9.06 -15.93
C ALA A 59 -1.98 -8.21 -16.17
N GLU A 60 -3.10 -8.60 -15.56
CA GLU A 60 -4.37 -7.87 -15.67
C GLU A 60 -4.30 -6.50 -14.97
N GLY A 61 -3.63 -6.42 -13.82
CA GLY A 61 -3.37 -5.16 -13.12
C GLY A 61 -2.59 -4.17 -14.00
N ALA A 62 -1.53 -4.63 -14.68
CA ALA A 62 -0.78 -3.80 -15.62
C ALA A 62 -1.65 -3.35 -16.80
N ARG A 63 -2.55 -4.22 -17.30
CA ARG A 63 -3.51 -3.86 -18.35
C ARG A 63 -4.49 -2.78 -17.88
N LEU A 64 -5.06 -2.93 -16.69
CA LEU A 64 -5.95 -1.93 -16.10
C LEU A 64 -5.26 -0.58 -15.88
N ASP A 65 -4.01 -0.60 -15.44
CA ASP A 65 -3.21 0.61 -15.27
C ASP A 65 -3.01 1.37 -16.59
N SER A 66 -2.83 0.65 -17.70
CA SER A 66 -2.73 1.28 -19.02
C SER A 66 -4.02 1.95 -19.49
N LEU A 67 -5.18 1.46 -19.04
CA LEU A 67 -6.51 1.98 -19.40
C LEU A 67 -7.01 3.09 -18.48
N GLN A 68 -6.36 3.31 -17.33
CA GLN A 68 -6.82 4.27 -16.33
C GLN A 68 -7.00 5.70 -16.90
N GLY A 69 -6.17 6.08 -17.88
CA GLY A 69 -6.28 7.38 -18.55
C GLY A 69 -7.61 7.60 -19.27
N ASP A 70 -8.24 6.52 -19.72
CA ASP A 70 -9.49 6.52 -20.48
C ASP A 70 -10.73 6.37 -19.58
N MET A 71 -10.55 6.04 -18.31
CA MET A 71 -11.66 5.89 -17.36
C MET A 71 -12.21 7.25 -16.93
N ARG A 72 -13.53 7.39 -16.96
CA ARG A 72 -14.25 8.65 -16.74
C ARG A 72 -14.11 9.18 -15.33
N ASP A 73 -14.03 8.30 -14.36
CA ASP A 73 -13.88 8.66 -12.94
C ASP A 73 -13.14 7.57 -12.14
N GLY A 74 -12.75 7.93 -10.92
CA GLY A 74 -12.05 7.00 -10.03
C GLY A 74 -12.93 5.84 -9.54
N ASP A 75 -14.24 6.00 -9.48
CA ASP A 75 -15.16 4.93 -9.10
C ASP A 75 -15.23 3.85 -10.18
N GLU A 76 -15.13 4.22 -11.47
CA GLU A 76 -15.05 3.26 -12.57
C GLU A 76 -13.78 2.40 -12.47
N TRP A 77 -12.65 3.03 -12.20
CA TRP A 77 -11.39 2.31 -12.00
C TRP A 77 -11.45 1.37 -10.78
N ILE A 78 -11.96 1.83 -9.64
CA ILE A 78 -12.13 1.00 -8.44
C ILE A 78 -13.03 -0.21 -8.75
N ARG A 79 -14.16 -0.01 -9.45
CA ARG A 79 -15.02 -1.13 -9.87
C ARG A 79 -14.28 -2.13 -10.78
N ALA A 80 -13.37 -1.65 -11.64
CA ALA A 80 -12.56 -2.52 -12.48
C ALA A 80 -11.56 -3.34 -11.65
N VAL A 81 -10.90 -2.72 -10.67
CA VAL A 81 -10.01 -3.44 -9.73
C VAL A 81 -10.79 -4.51 -8.95
N TYR A 82 -11.93 -4.19 -8.36
CA TYR A 82 -12.73 -5.18 -7.64
C TYR A 82 -13.27 -6.33 -8.52
N ARG A 83 -13.56 -6.06 -9.80
CA ARG A 83 -13.87 -7.14 -10.75
C ARG A 83 -12.66 -8.04 -10.99
N MET A 84 -11.49 -7.46 -11.19
CA MET A 84 -10.23 -8.22 -11.34
C MET A 84 -9.95 -9.10 -10.12
N GLU A 85 -10.13 -8.58 -8.91
CA GLU A 85 -9.98 -9.36 -7.67
C GLU A 85 -10.98 -10.50 -7.56
N ALA A 86 -12.24 -10.24 -7.93
CA ALA A 86 -13.28 -11.29 -7.97
C ALA A 86 -12.96 -12.38 -9.00
N ASP A 87 -12.45 -12.01 -10.18
CA ASP A 87 -12.06 -12.95 -11.24
C ASP A 87 -10.83 -13.76 -10.83
N HIS A 88 -9.84 -13.12 -10.21
CA HIS A 88 -8.67 -13.77 -9.60
C HIS A 88 -9.10 -14.87 -8.61
N LEU A 89 -10.00 -14.53 -7.70
CA LEU A 89 -10.49 -15.49 -6.72
C LEU A 89 -11.33 -16.60 -7.37
N ARG A 90 -12.16 -16.29 -8.37
CA ARG A 90 -12.94 -17.30 -9.11
C ARG A 90 -12.00 -18.35 -9.75
N MET A 91 -10.94 -17.89 -10.42
CA MET A 91 -9.93 -18.78 -11.00
C MET A 91 -9.29 -19.69 -9.94
N ALA A 92 -9.02 -19.15 -8.75
CA ALA A 92 -8.44 -19.93 -7.67
C ALA A 92 -9.35 -21.08 -7.22
N PHE A 93 -10.65 -20.82 -7.08
CA PHE A 93 -11.64 -21.86 -6.74
C PHE A 93 -11.80 -22.89 -7.87
N GLU A 94 -11.80 -22.47 -9.13
CA GLU A 94 -11.85 -23.37 -10.30
C GLU A 94 -10.62 -24.30 -10.34
N LEU A 95 -9.41 -23.76 -10.13
CA LEU A 95 -8.18 -24.55 -10.07
C LEU A 95 -8.14 -25.51 -8.87
N ALA A 96 -8.83 -25.14 -7.79
CA ALA A 96 -8.99 -26.01 -6.63
C ALA A 96 -10.06 -27.09 -6.84
N GLY A 97 -10.89 -27.01 -7.89
CA GLY A 97 -12.04 -27.90 -8.11
C GLY A 97 -13.20 -27.61 -7.15
N LEU A 98 -13.30 -26.39 -6.64
CA LEU A 98 -14.28 -25.96 -5.63
C LEU A 98 -15.32 -25.01 -6.24
N PRO A 99 -16.57 -25.02 -5.76
CA PRO A 99 -17.53 -23.99 -6.13
C PRO A 99 -17.11 -22.62 -5.52
N PRO A 100 -17.14 -21.54 -6.31
CA PRO A 100 -16.78 -20.23 -5.81
C PRO A 100 -17.83 -19.74 -4.78
N PRO A 101 -17.42 -18.94 -3.77
CA PRO A 101 -18.34 -18.35 -2.81
C PRO A 101 -19.32 -17.38 -3.49
N PRO A 102 -20.55 -17.23 -2.96
CA PRO A 102 -21.60 -16.45 -3.62
C PRO A 102 -21.28 -14.95 -3.74
N ASN A 103 -20.46 -14.41 -2.85
CA ASN A 103 -19.99 -13.02 -2.91
C ASN A 103 -18.46 -12.98 -2.89
N LEU A 104 -17.89 -13.05 -4.10
CA LEU A 104 -16.45 -13.09 -4.29
C LEU A 104 -15.72 -11.87 -3.69
N ASN A 105 -16.23 -10.66 -3.89
CA ASN A 105 -15.59 -9.46 -3.36
C ASN A 105 -15.55 -9.45 -1.83
N SER A 106 -16.66 -9.77 -1.18
CA SER A 106 -16.71 -9.83 0.28
C SER A 106 -15.81 -10.94 0.83
N TYR A 107 -15.73 -12.07 0.14
CA TYR A 107 -14.85 -13.16 0.53
C TYR A 107 -13.38 -12.76 0.35
N TRP A 108 -13.05 -12.16 -0.80
CA TRP A 108 -11.70 -11.68 -1.09
C TRP A 108 -11.20 -10.70 -0.02
N MET A 109 -12.00 -9.68 0.29
CA MET A 109 -11.63 -8.69 1.32
C MET A 109 -11.33 -9.35 2.69
N LYS A 110 -12.10 -10.37 3.09
CA LYS A 110 -11.87 -11.11 4.34
C LYS A 110 -10.61 -11.97 4.25
N LEU A 111 -10.43 -12.68 3.14
CA LEU A 111 -9.27 -13.52 2.90
C LEU A 111 -7.98 -12.69 2.92
N GLU A 112 -7.95 -11.60 2.17
CA GLU A 112 -6.79 -10.69 2.10
C GLU A 112 -6.49 -10.07 3.47
N ALA A 113 -7.51 -9.62 4.20
CA ALA A 113 -7.37 -9.10 5.55
C ALA A 113 -6.78 -10.15 6.52
N GLU A 114 -7.26 -11.39 6.47
CA GLU A 114 -6.73 -12.48 7.28
C GLU A 114 -5.29 -12.82 6.92
N ILE A 115 -4.96 -12.85 5.63
CA ILE A 115 -3.59 -13.09 5.16
C ILE A 115 -2.68 -11.97 5.67
N CYS A 116 -2.98 -10.72 5.35
CA CYS A 116 -2.11 -9.58 5.62
C CYS A 116 -1.93 -9.32 7.13
N SER A 117 -2.98 -9.48 7.95
CA SER A 117 -2.89 -9.30 9.41
C SER A 117 -1.96 -10.29 10.10
N GLY A 118 -1.63 -11.39 9.47
CA GLY A 118 -0.69 -12.39 10.01
C GLY A 118 0.74 -12.26 9.49
N ILE A 119 1.10 -11.14 8.83
CA ILE A 119 2.42 -10.94 8.23
C ILE A 119 3.07 -9.68 8.80
N ASP A 120 4.20 -9.83 9.51
CA ASP A 120 5.09 -8.71 9.80
C ASP A 120 6.17 -8.65 8.70
N ALA A 121 5.98 -7.71 7.77
CA ALA A 121 6.93 -7.45 6.69
C ALA A 121 7.62 -6.09 6.84
N LEU A 122 7.55 -5.46 8.01
CA LEU A 122 8.13 -4.14 8.22
C LEU A 122 9.66 -4.18 8.15
N TYR A 123 10.23 -3.12 7.57
CA TYR A 123 11.65 -2.86 7.75
C TYR A 123 11.94 -2.53 9.22
N SER A 124 13.12 -2.93 9.70
CA SER A 124 13.49 -2.83 11.12
C SER A 124 13.55 -1.40 11.66
N ASP A 125 13.77 -0.42 10.79
CA ASP A 125 13.83 1.01 11.13
C ASP A 125 12.45 1.68 11.27
N VAL A 126 11.37 1.02 10.86
CA VAL A 126 10.04 1.64 10.78
C VAL A 126 9.47 1.95 12.16
N LYS A 127 9.37 0.97 13.04
CA LYS A 127 8.79 1.17 14.39
C LYS A 127 9.52 2.26 15.19
N PRO A 128 10.86 2.27 15.26
CA PRO A 128 11.60 3.34 15.94
C PRO A 128 11.39 4.72 15.30
N ALA A 129 11.41 4.81 13.96
CA ALA A 129 11.21 6.07 13.26
C ALA A 129 9.80 6.65 13.47
N LEU A 130 8.75 5.81 13.40
CA LEU A 130 7.39 6.24 13.67
C LEU A 130 7.24 6.74 15.11
N ALA A 131 7.86 6.07 16.09
CA ALA A 131 7.83 6.50 17.49
C ALA A 131 8.51 7.86 17.69
N GLU A 132 9.67 8.11 17.05
CA GLU A 132 10.34 9.41 17.07
C GLU A 132 9.47 10.50 16.43
N LEU A 133 8.90 10.26 15.25
CA LEU A 133 8.03 11.21 14.56
C LEU A 133 6.79 11.56 15.40
N LYS A 134 6.18 10.60 16.09
CA LYS A 134 5.05 10.86 17.01
C LYS A 134 5.51 11.65 18.23
N ALA A 135 6.68 11.38 18.79
CA ALA A 135 7.24 12.13 19.92
C ALA A 135 7.55 13.60 19.55
N ASP A 136 7.95 13.86 18.29
CA ASP A 136 8.13 15.21 17.74
C ASP A 136 6.79 15.91 17.45
N GLY A 137 5.65 15.26 17.71
CA GLY A 137 4.31 15.83 17.55
C GLY A 137 3.75 15.77 16.13
N HIS A 138 4.37 15.02 15.22
CA HIS A 138 3.88 14.87 13.86
C HIS A 138 2.64 13.97 13.80
N ARG A 139 1.77 14.23 12.81
CA ARG A 139 0.67 13.34 12.44
C ARG A 139 1.14 12.42 11.32
N ILE A 140 0.79 11.14 11.40
CA ILE A 140 1.24 10.13 10.46
C ILE A 140 0.04 9.54 9.71
N PHE A 141 0.13 9.51 8.39
CA PHE A 141 -0.90 9.01 7.49
C PHE A 141 -0.31 7.95 6.56
N LEU A 142 -1.05 6.87 6.35
CA LEU A 142 -0.77 5.98 5.23
C LEU A 142 -1.28 6.63 3.94
N SER A 143 -0.52 6.54 2.84
CA SER A 143 -1.01 6.83 1.49
C SER A 143 -0.53 5.75 0.53
N THR A 144 -1.43 4.91 0.06
CA THR A 144 -1.09 3.74 -0.75
C THR A 144 -2.03 3.56 -1.94
N ASN A 145 -1.55 2.90 -2.99
CA ASN A 145 -2.38 2.41 -4.09
C ASN A 145 -3.01 1.04 -3.80
N ALA A 146 -2.69 0.44 -2.66
CA ALA A 146 -3.31 -0.81 -2.23
C ALA A 146 -4.79 -0.62 -1.89
N THR A 147 -5.54 -1.70 -1.92
CA THR A 147 -6.90 -1.77 -1.37
C THR A 147 -6.88 -1.57 0.14
N GLN A 148 -8.03 -1.23 0.71
CA GLN A 148 -8.15 -1.13 2.17
C GLN A 148 -7.83 -2.48 2.84
N SER A 149 -8.34 -3.59 2.30
CA SER A 149 -8.08 -4.93 2.85
C SER A 149 -6.61 -5.31 2.86
N ASN A 150 -5.83 -4.84 1.89
CA ASN A 150 -4.39 -5.04 1.87
C ASN A 150 -3.67 -4.06 2.80
N GLY A 151 -3.84 -2.76 2.55
CA GLY A 151 -3.05 -1.72 3.21
C GLY A 151 -3.28 -1.62 4.71
N GLU A 152 -4.54 -1.63 5.15
CA GLU A 152 -4.88 -1.55 6.58
C GLU A 152 -4.37 -2.77 7.35
N PHE A 153 -4.60 -3.97 6.81
CA PHE A 153 -4.23 -5.20 7.50
C PHE A 153 -2.74 -5.52 7.40
N ALA A 154 -2.00 -4.98 6.44
CA ALA A 154 -0.53 -4.98 6.48
C ALA A 154 0.02 -4.17 7.67
N LEU A 155 -0.61 -3.02 8.00
CA LEU A 155 -0.25 -2.27 9.21
C LEU A 155 -0.62 -3.03 10.50
N VAL A 156 -1.74 -3.78 10.50
CA VAL A 156 -2.13 -4.66 11.62
C VAL A 156 -1.09 -5.77 11.81
N GLY A 157 -0.70 -6.45 10.72
CA GLY A 157 0.32 -7.50 10.75
C GLY A 157 1.68 -7.00 11.27
N GLY A 158 2.06 -5.79 10.88
CA GLY A 158 3.25 -5.11 11.40
C GLY A 158 3.10 -4.55 12.83
N GLY A 159 1.90 -4.55 13.41
CA GLY A 159 1.63 -4.02 14.75
C GLY A 159 1.83 -2.51 14.88
N ILE A 160 1.58 -1.75 13.79
CA ILE A 160 1.78 -0.29 13.75
C ILE A 160 0.52 0.50 13.38
N LYS A 161 -0.62 -0.14 13.15
CA LYS A 161 -1.84 0.54 12.73
C LYS A 161 -2.23 1.70 13.63
N GLU A 162 -2.14 1.52 14.95
CA GLU A 162 -2.52 2.52 15.95
C GLU A 162 -1.56 3.75 16.00
N MET A 163 -0.43 3.68 15.29
CA MET A 163 0.48 4.82 15.16
C MET A 163 0.03 5.82 14.08
N PHE A 164 -0.95 5.45 13.24
CA PHE A 164 -1.45 6.26 12.15
C PHE A 164 -2.68 7.06 12.55
N ASP A 165 -2.67 8.36 12.23
CA ASP A 165 -3.78 9.30 12.46
C ASP A 165 -4.84 9.22 11.35
N GLY A 166 -4.57 8.48 10.27
CA GLY A 166 -5.51 8.20 9.20
C GLY A 166 -4.88 7.41 8.06
N LEU A 167 -5.74 6.80 7.27
CA LEU A 167 -5.35 5.89 6.20
C LEU A 167 -5.99 6.32 4.88
N VAL A 168 -5.18 6.45 3.83
CA VAL A 168 -5.61 6.82 2.48
C VAL A 168 -5.29 5.66 1.54
N PHE A 169 -6.34 5.04 1.05
CA PHE A 169 -6.32 3.93 0.10
C PHE A 169 -6.86 4.38 -1.25
N MET A 170 -6.73 3.56 -2.26
CA MET A 170 -7.31 3.84 -3.57
C MET A 170 -8.82 4.11 -3.50
N GLU A 171 -9.56 3.46 -2.58
CA GLU A 171 -11.02 3.57 -2.45
C GLU A 171 -11.46 4.94 -1.95
N ASN A 172 -10.86 5.45 -0.88
CA ASN A 172 -11.24 6.75 -0.32
C ASN A 172 -10.60 7.92 -1.06
N ALA A 173 -9.47 7.69 -1.73
CA ALA A 173 -8.84 8.64 -2.66
C ALA A 173 -9.45 8.61 -4.06
N LYS A 174 -10.20 7.56 -4.42
CA LYS A 174 -10.84 7.35 -5.72
C LYS A 174 -9.86 7.40 -6.89
N GLY A 175 -8.75 6.68 -6.79
CA GLY A 175 -7.73 6.62 -7.83
C GLY A 175 -6.34 6.28 -7.34
N LYS A 176 -5.34 6.56 -8.18
CA LYS A 176 -3.92 6.28 -7.92
C LYS A 176 -3.13 7.55 -7.63
N LYS A 177 -2.01 7.40 -6.91
CA LYS A 177 -1.11 8.48 -6.46
C LYS A 177 -0.43 9.26 -7.59
N ASP A 178 -0.36 8.72 -8.80
CA ASP A 178 0.17 9.43 -9.99
C ASP A 178 -0.76 10.53 -10.51
N ARG A 179 -1.92 10.72 -9.89
CA ARG A 179 -2.94 11.71 -10.28
C ARG A 179 -3.14 12.78 -9.21
N HIS A 180 -3.27 14.03 -9.63
CA HIS A 180 -3.62 15.15 -8.74
C HIS A 180 -4.95 14.92 -8.01
N HIS A 181 -5.88 14.19 -8.61
CA HIS A 181 -7.16 13.86 -8.01
C HIS A 181 -7.01 13.06 -6.73
N TYR A 182 -6.14 12.01 -6.71
CA TYR A 182 -5.82 11.24 -5.51
C TYR A 182 -5.41 12.17 -4.35
N TRP A 183 -4.45 13.03 -4.59
CA TRP A 183 -3.90 13.89 -3.55
C TRP A 183 -4.88 14.95 -3.06
N ARG A 184 -5.70 15.53 -3.97
CA ARG A 184 -6.80 16.43 -3.53
C ARG A 184 -7.76 15.72 -2.58
N ARG A 185 -8.13 14.46 -2.90
CA ARG A 185 -8.98 13.65 -2.03
C ARG A 185 -8.28 13.27 -0.74
N ALA A 186 -7.02 12.84 -0.78
CA ALA A 186 -6.21 12.53 0.40
C ALA A 186 -6.18 13.71 1.38
N PHE A 187 -5.90 14.92 0.90
CA PHE A 187 -5.90 16.13 1.73
C PHE A 187 -7.30 16.49 2.27
N THR A 188 -8.35 16.26 1.49
CA THR A 188 -9.72 16.49 1.95
C THR A 188 -10.11 15.53 3.08
N VAL A 189 -9.87 14.22 2.91
CA VAL A 189 -10.28 13.22 3.92
C VAL A 189 -9.44 13.31 5.20
N THR A 190 -8.17 13.70 5.09
CA THR A 190 -7.27 13.87 6.25
C THR A 190 -7.33 15.27 6.88
N LYS A 191 -8.01 16.22 6.23
CA LYS A 191 -8.10 17.65 6.63
C LYS A 191 -6.71 18.28 6.77
N VAL A 192 -5.80 17.95 5.84
CA VAL A 192 -4.42 18.47 5.78
C VAL A 192 -4.31 19.45 4.62
N LYS A 193 -3.57 20.56 4.82
CA LYS A 193 -3.20 21.43 3.71
C LYS A 193 -1.92 20.94 3.05
N PRO A 194 -1.79 21.02 1.71
CA PRO A 194 -0.58 20.56 1.02
C PRO A 194 0.72 21.12 1.60
N ALA A 195 0.76 22.42 1.94
CA ALA A 195 1.94 23.07 2.50
C ALA A 195 2.32 22.60 3.93
N GLU A 196 1.44 21.87 4.61
CA GLU A 196 1.68 21.25 5.92
C GLU A 196 2.06 19.78 5.80
N ALA A 197 2.08 19.24 4.56
CA ALA A 197 2.32 17.83 4.29
C ALA A 197 3.77 17.54 3.93
N ALA A 198 4.30 16.44 4.48
CA ALA A 198 5.50 15.77 4.00
C ALA A 198 5.10 14.40 3.44
N VAL A 199 5.61 14.03 2.28
CA VAL A 199 5.26 12.79 1.59
C VAL A 199 6.50 11.98 1.32
N VAL A 200 6.47 10.69 1.66
CA VAL A 200 7.54 9.73 1.40
C VAL A 200 7.00 8.61 0.53
N ASP A 201 7.64 8.41 -0.61
CA ASP A 201 7.27 7.39 -1.59
C ASP A 201 8.52 6.92 -2.35
N ASP A 202 8.54 5.68 -2.85
CA ASP A 202 9.66 5.14 -3.62
C ASP A 202 9.56 5.50 -5.12
N ILE A 203 8.36 5.83 -5.61
CA ILE A 203 8.08 6.05 -7.03
C ILE A 203 8.00 7.54 -7.36
N PRO A 204 8.91 8.08 -8.21
CA PRO A 204 8.89 9.50 -8.60
C PRO A 204 7.56 9.97 -9.19
N ALA A 205 6.88 9.13 -9.96
CA ALA A 205 5.59 9.48 -10.57
C ALA A 205 4.50 9.76 -9.53
N TYR A 206 4.60 9.22 -8.33
CA TYR A 206 3.64 9.44 -7.24
C TYR A 206 3.94 10.70 -6.43
N LEU A 207 5.22 11.12 -6.39
CA LEU A 207 5.64 12.37 -5.75
C LEU A 207 5.38 13.61 -6.62
N ALA A 208 5.42 13.47 -7.94
CA ALA A 208 5.29 14.60 -8.87
C ALA A 208 3.98 15.40 -8.70
N PRO A 209 2.79 14.78 -8.67
CA PRO A 209 1.55 15.52 -8.49
C PRO A 209 1.45 16.25 -7.17
N VAL A 210 1.87 15.61 -6.08
CA VAL A 210 1.74 16.17 -4.73
C VAL A 210 2.76 17.27 -4.45
N SER A 211 3.96 17.15 -4.99
CA SER A 211 4.99 18.20 -4.97
C SER A 211 4.50 19.46 -5.68
N GLY A 212 3.85 19.30 -6.84
CA GLY A 212 3.23 20.41 -7.58
C GLY A 212 2.09 21.12 -6.80
N MET A 213 1.55 20.51 -5.76
CA MET A 213 0.55 21.09 -4.86
C MET A 213 1.18 21.82 -3.65
N GLY A 214 2.51 21.78 -3.51
CA GLY A 214 3.25 22.45 -2.44
C GLY A 214 3.61 21.56 -1.26
N ALA A 215 3.40 20.25 -1.31
CA ALA A 215 3.89 19.34 -0.29
C ALA A 215 5.40 19.15 -0.38
N ARG A 216 6.04 18.93 0.77
CA ARG A 216 7.45 18.55 0.87
C ARG A 216 7.58 17.07 0.57
N CYS A 217 8.42 16.70 -0.39
CA CYS A 217 8.53 15.32 -0.85
C CYS A 217 9.93 14.75 -0.59
N PHE A 218 9.98 13.46 -0.24
CA PHE A 218 11.19 12.67 -0.09
C PHE A 218 11.03 11.37 -0.88
N GLN A 219 12.06 10.99 -1.63
CA GLN A 219 12.07 9.69 -2.27
C GLN A 219 12.76 8.66 -1.39
N MET A 220 12.06 7.57 -1.07
CA MET A 220 12.67 6.42 -0.41
C MET A 220 13.35 5.55 -1.46
N ILE A 221 14.64 5.26 -1.26
CA ILE A 221 15.36 4.24 -2.05
C ILE A 221 16.09 3.33 -1.08
N ARG A 222 15.43 2.27 -0.67
CA ARG A 222 16.02 1.26 0.20
C ARG A 222 17.25 0.62 -0.45
N PRO A 223 18.29 0.23 0.29
CA PRO A 223 19.50 -0.40 -0.27
C PRO A 223 19.17 -1.62 -1.14
N GLU A 224 18.19 -2.41 -0.73
CA GLU A 224 17.72 -3.61 -1.43
C GLU A 224 17.05 -3.27 -2.78
N HIS A 225 16.64 -2.02 -2.95
CA HIS A 225 15.97 -1.49 -4.14
C HIS A 225 16.74 -0.34 -4.79
N SER A 226 18.08 -0.37 -4.70
CA SER A 226 18.97 0.69 -5.20
C SER A 226 18.91 0.95 -6.71
N ASN A 227 18.32 0.02 -7.48
CA ASN A 227 18.08 0.13 -8.92
C ASN A 227 16.85 0.96 -9.30
N LEU A 228 16.07 1.45 -8.33
CA LEU A 228 14.90 2.28 -8.61
C LEU A 228 15.29 3.59 -9.29
N LYS A 229 14.40 4.06 -10.17
CA LYS A 229 14.58 5.35 -10.85
C LYS A 229 14.63 6.49 -9.84
N LYS A 230 15.68 7.30 -9.91
CA LYS A 230 15.82 8.51 -9.09
C LYS A 230 15.01 9.66 -9.69
N GLY A 231 14.24 10.34 -8.82
CA GLY A 231 13.57 11.60 -9.12
C GLY A 231 14.39 12.82 -8.71
N GLN A 232 13.72 13.97 -8.62
CA GLN A 232 14.35 15.25 -8.28
C GLN A 232 14.29 15.59 -6.77
N TRP A 233 13.66 14.75 -5.97
CA TRP A 233 13.47 15.00 -4.54
C TRP A 233 14.63 14.47 -3.70
N PRO A 234 14.83 15.01 -2.49
CA PRO A 234 15.80 14.44 -1.55
C PRO A 234 15.56 12.94 -1.36
N ILE A 235 16.65 12.17 -1.45
CA ILE A 235 16.61 10.73 -1.25
C ILE A 235 16.90 10.42 0.21
N ILE A 236 16.10 9.53 0.79
CA ILE A 236 16.36 8.87 2.07
C ILE A 236 16.46 7.35 1.82
N VAL A 237 17.37 6.68 2.49
CA VAL A 237 17.58 5.23 2.34
C VAL A 237 17.01 4.44 3.50
N SER A 238 16.63 5.14 4.56
CA SER A 238 16.01 4.61 5.77
C SER A 238 14.98 5.60 6.30
N LEU A 239 13.89 5.09 6.86
CA LEU A 239 12.88 5.96 7.50
C LEU A 239 13.45 6.69 8.73
N ALA A 240 14.50 6.13 9.36
CA ALA A 240 15.22 6.76 10.47
C ALA A 240 15.88 8.10 10.09
N GLU A 241 16.09 8.40 8.79
CA GLU A 241 16.64 9.67 8.33
C GLU A 241 15.57 10.79 8.28
N LEU A 242 14.28 10.41 8.22
CA LEU A 242 13.20 11.35 7.99
C LEU A 242 13.07 12.42 9.11
N PRO A 243 13.16 12.10 10.41
CA PRO A 243 13.09 13.13 11.46
C PRO A 243 14.14 14.23 11.28
N ALA A 244 15.38 13.85 10.98
CA ALA A 244 16.46 14.81 10.72
C ALA A 244 16.26 15.58 9.40
N ALA A 245 15.73 14.94 8.37
CA ALA A 245 15.44 15.58 7.09
C ALA A 245 14.32 16.62 7.21
N LEU A 246 13.30 16.38 8.03
CA LEU A 246 12.19 17.32 8.27
C LEU A 246 12.65 18.59 9.01
N ARG A 247 13.69 18.52 9.84
CA ARG A 247 14.24 19.66 10.58
C ARG A 247 15.08 20.61 9.71
N LYS A 248 15.51 20.18 8.54
CA LYS A 248 16.23 21.04 7.58
C LYS A 248 15.24 21.99 6.89
N PRO A 249 15.62 23.23 6.58
CA PRO A 249 14.75 24.18 5.87
C PRO A 249 14.45 23.74 4.44
#